data_3f6cbba5d3912d2431a53c7a6aa6ea30
#
_entry.id   3f6cbba5d3912d2431a53c7a6aa6ea30
#
_cell.length_a   1.000
_cell.length_b   1.000
_cell.length_c   1.000
_cell.angle_alpha   90.00
_cell.angle_beta   90.00
_cell.angle_gamma   90.00
#
_symmetry.space_group_name_H-M   'P 1'
#
loop_
_entity.id
_entity.type
_entity.pdbx_description
1 polymer ?
#
loop_
_entity_poly.entity_id
_entity_poly.type
_entity_poly.pdbx_seq_one_letter_code
_entity_poly.pdbx_strand_id
1 'polypeptide(L)'
;MLGTVIATPTLNERAMYTAFSAARNSACLSRQVGAAITSADGEILATGWNDVPKAFGGLYQTETYGSSPDEDRRCWNLGGGFCSNDQEKRAISNAIVDLLTSEGLIEEAKRDQVYQVIRKKSQLKSLIEFSRAVHAEMHALLSAGGTDGGKIRGGKLFVTTYPCHSCARHIVAAGVREVYFLEPYRKSLATKLHEDAITENENETDKVRVMPFDGVAPSRFLRFFSAHPKGRKNAEGNMHTREAHPVAFVTIEAIPTLESLIVQGLSSRGI
;
A
#
# COMPACT_ATOMS: atom_id res chain seq x y z
N MET A 1 24.02 -0.91 8.33
CA MET A 1 24.70 0.32 8.86
C MET A 1 25.39 -0.01 10.16
N LEU A 2 26.59 0.51 10.37
CA LEU A 2 27.43 0.19 11.52
C LEU A 2 27.33 1.23 12.66
N GLY A 3 26.54 2.27 12.51
CA GLY A 3 26.36 3.30 13.54
C GLY A 3 27.54 4.25 13.74
N THR A 4 28.55 4.17 12.88
CA THR A 4 29.78 5.00 12.96
C THR A 4 29.61 6.42 12.46
N VAL A 5 28.55 6.66 11.64
CA VAL A 5 28.22 7.97 11.10
C VAL A 5 26.79 8.36 11.47
N ILE A 6 26.52 9.66 11.53
CA ILE A 6 25.16 10.17 11.68
C ILE A 6 24.47 10.08 10.32
N ALA A 7 23.51 9.19 10.20
CA ALA A 7 22.66 9.08 9.03
C ALA A 7 21.29 9.73 9.29
N THR A 8 20.81 10.50 8.33
CA THR A 8 19.45 11.03 8.30
C THR A 8 18.72 10.47 7.08
N PRO A 9 17.39 10.37 7.10
CA PRO A 9 16.65 9.84 5.95
C PRO A 9 16.78 10.75 4.73
N THR A 10 16.82 10.15 3.56
CA THR A 10 16.66 10.84 2.29
C THR A 10 15.24 11.39 2.12
N LEU A 11 15.02 12.26 1.14
CA LEU A 11 13.68 12.75 0.81
C LEU A 11 12.74 11.60 0.43
N ASN A 12 13.21 10.64 -0.35
CA ASN A 12 12.41 9.47 -0.75
C ASN A 12 12.07 8.56 0.45
N GLU A 13 13.00 8.34 1.36
CA GLU A 13 12.75 7.57 2.58
C GLU A 13 11.73 8.25 3.49
N ARG A 14 11.80 9.59 3.65
CA ARG A 14 10.79 10.36 4.38
C ARG A 14 9.41 10.23 3.73
N ALA A 15 9.33 10.41 2.41
CA ALA A 15 8.07 10.34 1.68
C ALA A 15 7.46 8.94 1.76
N MET A 16 8.26 7.87 1.61
CA MET A 16 7.77 6.50 1.74
C MET A 16 7.34 6.16 3.17
N TYR A 17 8.06 6.64 4.19
CA TYR A 17 7.64 6.49 5.58
C TYR A 17 6.31 7.23 5.84
N THR A 18 6.14 8.42 5.28
CA THR A 18 4.89 9.19 5.37
C THR A 18 3.72 8.43 4.72
N ALA A 19 3.92 7.85 3.53
CA ALA A 19 2.94 6.99 2.89
C ALA A 19 2.59 5.76 3.75
N PHE A 20 3.59 5.10 4.31
CA PHE A 20 3.42 3.94 5.19
C PHE A 20 2.64 4.28 6.47
N SER A 21 2.92 5.43 7.07
CA SER A 21 2.19 5.93 8.23
C SER A 21 0.75 6.26 7.87
N ALA A 22 0.51 6.93 6.73
CA ALA A 22 -0.83 7.27 6.25
C ALA A 22 -1.73 6.04 6.08
N ALA A 23 -1.19 4.89 5.69
CA ALA A 23 -1.95 3.64 5.57
C ALA A 23 -2.69 3.24 6.86
N ARG A 24 -2.19 3.66 8.03
CA ARG A 24 -2.79 3.32 9.34
C ARG A 24 -4.13 4.01 9.59
N ASN A 25 -4.43 5.06 8.84
CA ASN A 25 -5.74 5.73 8.91
C ASN A 25 -6.85 4.95 8.21
N SER A 26 -6.50 4.00 7.35
CA SER A 26 -7.47 3.21 6.59
C SER A 26 -8.20 2.20 7.47
N ALA A 27 -9.53 2.20 7.42
CA ALA A 27 -10.41 1.19 7.97
C ALA A 27 -11.00 0.25 6.89
N CYS A 28 -10.42 0.24 5.69
CA CYS A 28 -10.88 -0.62 4.59
C CYS A 28 -10.75 -2.10 4.96
N LEU A 29 -11.83 -2.86 4.78
CA LEU A 29 -11.89 -4.29 5.11
C LEU A 29 -11.00 -5.18 4.21
N SER A 30 -10.55 -4.66 3.07
CA SER A 30 -9.71 -5.43 2.12
C SER A 30 -8.23 -5.29 2.45
N ARG A 31 -7.72 -4.05 2.46
CA ARG A 31 -6.29 -3.76 2.63
C ARG A 31 -6.10 -2.32 3.09
N GLN A 32 -5.13 -2.07 3.95
CA GLN A 32 -4.69 -0.73 4.29
C GLN A 32 -3.59 -0.30 3.31
N VAL A 33 -3.87 0.73 2.52
CA VAL A 33 -2.92 1.33 1.58
C VAL A 33 -2.74 2.80 1.93
N GLY A 34 -1.50 3.27 1.88
CA GLY A 34 -1.17 4.68 2.07
C GLY A 34 -0.34 5.20 0.92
N ALA A 35 -0.46 6.49 0.68
CA ALA A 35 0.28 7.20 -0.35
C ALA A 35 0.78 8.55 0.15
N ALA A 36 1.87 9.05 -0.43
CA ALA A 36 2.35 10.41 -0.28
C ALA A 36 2.78 10.92 -1.65
N ILE A 37 2.35 12.13 -1.98
CA ILE A 37 2.77 12.80 -3.22
C ILE A 37 3.74 13.92 -2.89
N THR A 38 4.79 14.04 -3.68
CA THR A 38 5.79 15.10 -3.53
C THR A 38 5.90 15.93 -4.80
N SER A 39 6.42 17.13 -4.66
CA SER A 39 6.93 17.92 -5.77
C SER A 39 8.15 17.23 -6.41
N ALA A 40 8.64 17.78 -7.52
CA ALA A 40 9.88 17.34 -8.15
C ALA A 40 11.10 17.47 -7.21
N ASP A 41 11.09 18.47 -6.33
CA ASP A 41 12.15 18.75 -5.35
C ASP A 41 12.03 17.94 -4.05
N GLY A 42 10.98 17.10 -3.93
CA GLY A 42 10.79 16.21 -2.79
C GLY A 42 10.04 16.84 -1.61
N GLU A 43 9.40 18.02 -1.79
CA GLU A 43 8.44 18.57 -0.82
C GLU A 43 7.20 17.69 -0.77
N ILE A 44 6.77 17.26 0.41
CA ILE A 44 5.53 16.47 0.57
C ILE A 44 4.34 17.43 0.41
N LEU A 45 3.56 17.22 -0.66
CA LEU A 45 2.40 18.04 -0.98
C LEU A 45 1.14 17.56 -0.27
N ALA A 46 0.93 16.23 -0.24
CA ALA A 46 -0.20 15.62 0.45
C ALA A 46 0.06 14.15 0.78
N THR A 47 -0.77 13.63 1.66
CA THR A 47 -0.87 12.20 1.98
C THR A 47 -2.24 11.68 1.62
N GLY A 48 -2.35 10.38 1.39
CA GLY A 48 -3.60 9.70 1.13
C GLY A 48 -3.62 8.31 1.74
N TRP A 49 -4.80 7.83 2.03
CA TRP A 49 -5.07 6.44 2.40
C TRP A 49 -6.38 6.01 1.76
N ASN A 50 -6.58 4.71 1.65
CA ASN A 50 -7.81 4.21 1.04
C ASN A 50 -8.92 4.10 2.06
N ASP A 51 -10.00 4.87 1.87
CA ASP A 51 -11.22 4.78 2.69
C ASP A 51 -12.44 5.36 1.97
N VAL A 52 -13.61 5.25 2.62
CA VAL A 52 -14.89 5.70 2.09
C VAL A 52 -14.96 7.23 2.07
N PRO A 53 -15.31 7.84 0.92
CA PRO A 53 -15.43 9.29 0.81
C PRO A 53 -16.64 9.83 1.58
N LYS A 54 -16.48 11.03 2.15
CA LYS A 54 -17.53 11.79 2.82
C LYS A 54 -18.17 12.78 1.84
N ALA A 55 -19.45 13.05 2.02
CA ALA A 55 -20.12 14.07 1.23
C ALA A 55 -19.42 15.43 1.38
N PHE A 56 -19.32 16.17 0.29
CA PHE A 56 -18.64 17.47 0.17
C PHE A 56 -17.12 17.46 0.30
N GLY A 57 -16.49 16.29 0.32
CA GLY A 57 -15.04 16.13 0.24
C GLY A 57 -14.42 15.42 1.44
N GLY A 58 -13.20 14.94 1.23
CA GLY A 58 -12.46 14.14 2.21
C GLY A 58 -12.99 12.72 2.38
N LEU A 59 -12.47 12.04 3.38
CA LEU A 59 -12.83 10.67 3.77
C LEU A 59 -13.45 10.65 5.16
N TYR A 60 -14.25 9.62 5.46
CA TYR A 60 -14.62 9.35 6.83
C TYR A 60 -13.38 9.02 7.66
N GLN A 61 -13.34 9.52 8.87
CA GLN A 61 -12.25 9.33 9.84
C GLN A 61 -12.85 9.02 11.21
N THR A 62 -12.05 8.50 12.11
CA THR A 62 -12.44 8.34 13.52
C THR A 62 -12.26 9.69 14.20
N GLU A 63 -13.35 10.39 14.44
CA GLU A 63 -13.37 11.63 15.21
C GLU A 63 -13.47 11.34 16.71
N THR A 64 -14.29 10.33 17.06
CA THR A 64 -14.48 9.84 18.44
C THR A 64 -14.60 8.32 18.42
N TYR A 65 -13.98 7.63 19.37
CA TYR A 65 -14.17 6.18 19.50
C TYR A 65 -15.62 5.85 19.88
N GLY A 66 -16.21 4.86 19.19
CA GLY A 66 -17.59 4.46 19.40
C GLY A 66 -18.62 5.28 18.64
N SER A 67 -18.19 6.05 17.60
CA SER A 67 -19.11 6.76 16.69
C SER A 67 -20.19 5.84 16.14
N SER A 68 -21.42 6.36 16.03
CA SER A 68 -22.55 5.62 15.46
C SER A 68 -22.37 5.37 13.97
N PRO A 69 -23.07 4.38 13.37
CA PRO A 69 -23.08 4.16 11.92
C PRO A 69 -23.53 5.39 11.10
N ASP A 70 -24.28 6.30 11.70
CA ASP A 70 -24.73 7.53 11.04
C ASP A 70 -23.61 8.58 10.96
N GLU A 71 -22.67 8.57 11.90
CA GLU A 71 -21.52 9.47 11.95
C GLU A 71 -20.35 8.92 11.17
N ASP A 72 -20.12 7.60 11.21
CA ASP A 72 -19.04 6.92 10.50
C ASP A 72 -19.61 5.83 9.59
N ARG A 73 -19.75 6.14 8.30
CA ARG A 73 -20.31 5.24 7.27
C ARG A 73 -19.26 4.40 6.54
N ARG A 74 -18.11 4.17 7.15
CA ARG A 74 -17.12 3.21 6.62
C ARG A 74 -17.66 1.78 6.65
N CYS A 75 -17.16 0.94 5.75
CA CYS A 75 -17.70 -0.41 5.54
C CYS A 75 -17.73 -1.28 6.79
N TRP A 76 -16.75 -1.14 7.70
CA TRP A 76 -16.67 -1.91 8.94
C TRP A 76 -17.82 -1.58 9.92
N ASN A 77 -18.32 -0.34 9.90
CA ASN A 77 -19.33 0.18 10.82
C ASN A 77 -20.75 0.19 10.20
N LEU A 78 -20.88 -0.15 8.92
CA LEU A 78 -22.14 -0.10 8.20
C LEU A 78 -22.80 -1.48 8.17
N GLY A 79 -24.03 -1.58 8.73
CA GLY A 79 -24.95 -2.70 8.51
C GLY A 79 -24.39 -4.11 8.64
N GLY A 80 -23.55 -4.37 9.66
CA GLY A 80 -22.94 -5.69 9.90
C GLY A 80 -21.52 -5.87 9.32
N GLY A 81 -20.91 -4.80 8.80
CA GLY A 81 -19.50 -4.80 8.38
C GLY A 81 -19.23 -5.64 7.15
N PHE A 82 -19.48 -5.11 5.96
CA PHE A 82 -19.29 -5.83 4.70
C PHE A 82 -18.45 -5.06 3.68
N CYS A 83 -17.73 -5.78 2.83
CA CYS A 83 -17.04 -5.21 1.69
C CYS A 83 -17.98 -5.14 0.48
N SER A 84 -18.35 -3.93 0.03
CA SER A 84 -19.24 -3.73 -1.11
C SER A 84 -18.72 -4.42 -2.38
N ASN A 85 -17.41 -4.34 -2.63
CA ASN A 85 -16.81 -5.01 -3.78
C ASN A 85 -16.98 -6.54 -3.73
N ASP A 86 -16.95 -7.14 -2.53
CA ASP A 86 -17.17 -8.58 -2.39
C ASP A 86 -18.64 -8.96 -2.53
N GLN A 87 -19.55 -8.12 -2.04
CA GLN A 87 -21.00 -8.32 -2.22
C GLN A 87 -21.39 -8.27 -3.69
N GLU A 88 -20.95 -7.26 -4.45
CA GLU A 88 -21.24 -7.14 -5.87
C GLU A 88 -20.70 -8.33 -6.67
N LYS A 89 -19.48 -8.80 -6.37
CA LYS A 89 -18.95 -10.01 -6.98
C LYS A 89 -19.80 -11.24 -6.70
N ARG A 90 -20.37 -11.37 -5.51
CA ARG A 90 -21.30 -12.46 -5.17
C ARG A 90 -22.60 -12.31 -5.95
N ALA A 91 -23.16 -11.10 -6.00
CA ALA A 91 -24.39 -10.83 -6.76
C ALA A 91 -24.22 -11.15 -8.26
N ILE A 92 -23.11 -10.69 -8.87
CA ILE A 92 -22.80 -11.00 -10.27
C ILE A 92 -22.62 -12.52 -10.48
N SER A 93 -21.91 -13.20 -9.56
CA SER A 93 -21.74 -14.66 -9.67
C SER A 93 -23.07 -15.40 -9.63
N ASN A 94 -23.97 -15.01 -8.72
CA ASN A 94 -25.32 -15.60 -8.64
C ASN A 94 -26.13 -15.30 -9.92
N ALA A 95 -26.16 -14.05 -10.38
CA ALA A 95 -26.89 -13.68 -11.58
C ALA A 95 -26.43 -14.47 -12.82
N ILE A 96 -25.11 -14.72 -12.96
CA ILE A 96 -24.58 -15.55 -14.05
C ILE A 96 -25.07 -17.00 -13.91
N VAL A 97 -25.04 -17.57 -12.70
CA VAL A 97 -25.52 -18.94 -12.45
C VAL A 97 -27.02 -19.04 -12.73
N ASP A 98 -27.81 -18.07 -12.27
CA ASP A 98 -29.27 -18.02 -12.50
C ASP A 98 -29.56 -17.97 -13.99
N LEU A 99 -28.86 -17.13 -14.76
CA LEU A 99 -29.00 -17.04 -16.19
C LEU A 99 -28.67 -18.38 -16.88
N LEU A 100 -27.54 -19.01 -16.55
CA LEU A 100 -27.13 -20.28 -17.14
C LEU A 100 -28.13 -21.41 -16.83
N THR A 101 -28.74 -21.38 -15.63
CA THR A 101 -29.77 -22.35 -15.24
C THR A 101 -31.06 -22.14 -16.00
N SER A 102 -31.53 -20.88 -16.13
CA SER A 102 -32.77 -20.54 -16.85
C SER A 102 -32.67 -20.86 -18.34
N GLU A 103 -31.48 -20.74 -18.94
CA GLU A 103 -31.20 -21.12 -20.32
C GLU A 103 -30.99 -22.64 -20.51
N GLY A 104 -31.08 -23.44 -19.43
CA GLY A 104 -30.88 -24.89 -19.46
C GLY A 104 -29.44 -25.34 -19.73
N LEU A 105 -28.47 -24.43 -19.59
CA LEU A 105 -27.04 -24.73 -19.86
C LEU A 105 -26.38 -25.45 -18.69
N ILE A 106 -26.94 -25.37 -17.50
CA ILE A 106 -26.50 -26.08 -16.31
C ILE A 106 -27.67 -26.72 -15.57
N GLU A 107 -27.44 -27.88 -14.99
CA GLU A 107 -28.39 -28.57 -14.12
C GLU A 107 -28.50 -27.87 -12.77
N GLU A 108 -29.68 -27.84 -12.15
CA GLU A 108 -29.91 -27.26 -10.83
C GLU A 108 -28.94 -27.83 -9.78
N ALA A 109 -28.66 -29.12 -9.83
CA ALA A 109 -27.73 -29.79 -8.92
C ALA A 109 -26.27 -29.29 -9.02
N LYS A 110 -25.90 -28.60 -10.09
CA LYS A 110 -24.54 -28.11 -10.33
C LYS A 110 -24.36 -26.62 -10.01
N ARG A 111 -25.42 -25.91 -9.62
CA ARG A 111 -25.41 -24.47 -9.38
C ARG A 111 -24.28 -24.04 -8.43
N ASP A 112 -24.18 -24.65 -7.27
CA ASP A 112 -23.17 -24.30 -6.27
C ASP A 112 -21.75 -24.52 -6.79
N GLN A 113 -21.52 -25.62 -7.51
CA GLN A 113 -20.22 -25.91 -8.11
C GLN A 113 -19.83 -24.83 -9.13
N VAL A 114 -20.76 -24.45 -10.02
CA VAL A 114 -20.54 -23.41 -11.04
C VAL A 114 -20.31 -22.05 -10.38
N TYR A 115 -21.11 -21.71 -9.35
CA TYR A 115 -20.90 -20.51 -8.56
C TYR A 115 -19.47 -20.42 -7.99
N GLN A 116 -18.96 -21.51 -7.37
CA GLN A 116 -17.61 -21.53 -6.83
C GLN A 116 -16.53 -21.35 -7.93
N VAL A 117 -16.76 -21.92 -9.10
CA VAL A 117 -15.85 -21.75 -10.26
C VAL A 117 -15.84 -20.30 -10.72
N ILE A 118 -17.01 -19.72 -10.96
CA ILE A 118 -17.16 -18.33 -11.41
C ILE A 118 -16.54 -17.39 -10.37
N ARG A 119 -16.90 -17.53 -9.11
CA ARG A 119 -16.46 -16.64 -8.03
C ARG A 119 -14.95 -16.69 -7.75
N LYS A 120 -14.35 -17.88 -7.80
CA LYS A 120 -12.96 -18.12 -7.35
C LYS A 120 -11.95 -18.29 -8.49
N LYS A 121 -12.38 -18.76 -9.67
CA LYS A 121 -11.47 -19.12 -10.75
C LYS A 121 -11.55 -18.19 -11.97
N SER A 122 -12.65 -17.44 -12.15
CA SER A 122 -12.77 -16.48 -13.25
C SER A 122 -12.05 -15.15 -12.94
N GLN A 123 -12.01 -14.25 -13.92
CA GLN A 123 -11.50 -12.88 -13.78
C GLN A 123 -12.30 -12.04 -12.78
N LEU A 124 -13.54 -12.44 -12.48
CA LEU A 124 -14.41 -11.75 -11.51
C LEU A 124 -13.74 -11.57 -10.13
N LYS A 125 -12.90 -12.54 -9.70
CA LYS A 125 -12.15 -12.44 -8.44
C LYS A 125 -11.23 -11.21 -8.38
N SER A 126 -10.81 -10.70 -9.53
CA SER A 126 -9.82 -9.62 -9.66
C SER A 126 -10.44 -8.24 -9.82
N LEU A 127 -11.75 -8.13 -10.00
CA LEU A 127 -12.45 -6.85 -10.09
C LEU A 127 -12.32 -6.06 -8.80
N ILE A 128 -12.12 -4.76 -8.93
CA ILE A 128 -11.98 -3.80 -7.81
C ILE A 128 -12.92 -2.62 -7.94
N GLU A 129 -13.71 -2.56 -9.02
CA GLU A 129 -14.51 -1.44 -9.47
C GLU A 129 -15.68 -1.12 -8.54
N PHE A 130 -16.13 -2.08 -7.75
CA PHE A 130 -17.27 -1.92 -6.84
C PHE A 130 -16.88 -1.50 -5.43
N SER A 131 -15.61 -1.11 -5.22
CA SER A 131 -15.14 -0.61 -3.93
C SER A 131 -15.76 0.75 -3.64
N ARG A 132 -16.27 0.93 -2.43
CA ARG A 132 -16.67 2.26 -1.95
C ARG A 132 -15.48 3.13 -1.60
N ALA A 133 -14.34 2.53 -1.30
CA ALA A 133 -13.14 3.27 -0.92
C ALA A 133 -12.53 3.98 -2.13
N VAL A 134 -12.21 5.26 -1.98
CA VAL A 134 -11.23 5.96 -2.81
C VAL A 134 -9.88 5.33 -2.53
N HIS A 135 -9.09 5.07 -3.55
CA HIS A 135 -7.75 4.52 -3.36
C HIS A 135 -6.76 5.58 -2.83
N ALA A 136 -5.73 5.13 -2.14
CA ALA A 136 -4.77 6.01 -1.47
C ALA A 136 -4.09 7.00 -2.42
N GLU A 137 -3.74 6.53 -3.62
CA GLU A 137 -3.14 7.33 -4.69
C GLU A 137 -4.08 8.45 -5.12
N MET A 138 -5.35 8.13 -5.34
CA MET A 138 -6.38 9.10 -5.71
C MET A 138 -6.64 10.10 -4.59
N HIS A 139 -6.70 9.63 -3.34
CA HIS A 139 -6.86 10.52 -2.21
C HIS A 139 -5.70 11.52 -2.09
N ALA A 140 -4.45 11.05 -2.23
CA ALA A 140 -3.27 11.93 -2.22
C ALA A 140 -3.30 12.95 -3.37
N LEU A 141 -3.65 12.51 -4.60
CA LEU A 141 -3.75 13.39 -5.76
C LEU A 141 -4.85 14.46 -5.60
N LEU A 142 -6.04 14.07 -5.13
CA LEU A 142 -7.15 14.99 -4.89
C LEU A 142 -6.81 16.00 -3.79
N SER A 143 -6.17 15.56 -2.71
CA SER A 143 -5.75 16.43 -1.60
C SER A 143 -4.69 17.44 -2.06
N ALA A 144 -3.68 16.99 -2.81
CA ALA A 144 -2.66 17.89 -3.36
C ALA A 144 -3.24 18.83 -4.41
N GLY A 145 -4.18 18.37 -5.24
CA GLY A 145 -4.86 19.17 -6.26
C GLY A 145 -5.63 20.36 -5.68
N GLY A 146 -6.17 20.21 -4.48
CA GLY A 146 -6.90 21.26 -3.77
C GLY A 146 -6.01 22.37 -3.18
N THR A 147 -4.71 22.13 -3.02
CA THR A 147 -3.77 23.08 -2.40
C THR A 147 -2.65 23.50 -3.34
N ASP A 148 -1.88 22.53 -3.82
CA ASP A 148 -0.64 22.74 -4.58
C ASP A 148 -0.64 21.99 -5.93
N GLY A 149 -1.78 21.91 -6.60
CA GLY A 149 -1.98 21.12 -7.82
C GLY A 149 -0.93 21.36 -8.91
N GLY A 150 -0.41 22.57 -9.07
CA GLY A 150 0.63 22.87 -10.02
C GLY A 150 1.97 22.18 -9.75
N LYS A 151 2.28 21.84 -8.50
CA LYS A 151 3.51 21.17 -8.08
C LYS A 151 3.47 19.65 -8.26
N ILE A 152 2.29 19.07 -8.56
CA ILE A 152 2.14 17.63 -8.81
C ILE A 152 2.87 17.23 -10.08
N ARG A 153 2.82 18.07 -11.11
CA ARG A 153 3.46 17.80 -12.40
C ARG A 153 4.98 17.67 -12.26
N GLY A 154 5.52 16.55 -12.74
CA GLY A 154 6.93 16.21 -12.60
C GLY A 154 7.32 15.67 -11.21
N GLY A 155 6.39 15.64 -10.28
CA GLY A 155 6.59 15.13 -8.92
C GLY A 155 6.63 13.60 -8.84
N LYS A 156 6.68 13.09 -7.61
CA LYS A 156 6.78 11.67 -7.31
C LYS A 156 5.63 11.22 -6.41
N LEU A 157 5.16 9.99 -6.64
CA LEU A 157 4.17 9.33 -5.81
C LEU A 157 4.83 8.14 -5.09
N PHE A 158 4.67 8.09 -3.78
CA PHE A 158 5.09 6.99 -2.93
C PHE A 158 3.84 6.26 -2.44
N VAL A 159 3.76 4.95 -2.63
CA VAL A 159 2.59 4.16 -2.28
C VAL A 159 2.99 2.82 -1.69
N THR A 160 2.25 2.36 -0.69
CA THR A 160 2.59 1.10 -0.01
C THR A 160 2.30 -0.15 -0.84
N THR A 161 1.51 -0.03 -1.91
CA THR A 161 1.17 -1.14 -2.82
C THR A 161 1.23 -0.65 -4.26
N TYR A 162 1.76 -1.47 -5.18
CA TYR A 162 1.80 -1.17 -6.62
C TYR A 162 0.45 -0.66 -7.12
N PRO A 163 0.38 0.45 -7.89
CA PRO A 163 -0.87 1.06 -8.32
C PRO A 163 -1.73 0.11 -9.16
N CYS A 164 -3.02 0.11 -8.91
CA CYS A 164 -3.96 -0.59 -9.79
C CYS A 164 -4.14 0.18 -11.11
N HIS A 165 -4.67 -0.48 -12.12
CA HIS A 165 -4.93 0.13 -13.43
C HIS A 165 -5.87 1.34 -13.37
N SER A 166 -6.80 1.35 -12.42
CA SER A 166 -7.70 2.49 -12.21
C SER A 166 -6.97 3.73 -11.68
N CYS A 167 -6.01 3.55 -10.74
CA CYS A 167 -5.18 4.65 -10.26
C CYS A 167 -4.15 5.10 -11.29
N ALA A 168 -3.59 4.15 -12.05
CA ALA A 168 -2.55 4.42 -13.03
C ALA A 168 -2.92 5.51 -14.04
N ARG A 169 -4.11 5.46 -14.62
CA ARG A 169 -4.60 6.48 -15.55
C ARG A 169 -4.65 7.89 -14.95
N HIS A 170 -4.98 8.00 -13.66
CA HIS A 170 -5.05 9.29 -12.97
C HIS A 170 -3.64 9.81 -12.62
N ILE A 171 -2.72 8.91 -12.27
CA ILE A 171 -1.31 9.23 -12.02
C ILE A 171 -0.69 9.81 -13.29
N VAL A 172 -0.91 9.17 -14.45
CA VAL A 172 -0.47 9.68 -15.75
C VAL A 172 -1.09 11.05 -16.06
N ALA A 173 -2.42 11.16 -15.93
CA ALA A 173 -3.14 12.41 -16.23
C ALA A 173 -2.73 13.56 -15.32
N ALA A 174 -2.36 13.29 -14.06
CA ALA A 174 -1.87 14.29 -13.12
C ALA A 174 -0.44 14.79 -13.44
N GLY A 175 0.28 14.09 -14.32
CA GLY A 175 1.65 14.45 -14.71
C GLY A 175 2.72 14.03 -13.69
N VAL A 176 2.44 13.05 -12.85
CA VAL A 176 3.45 12.44 -11.97
C VAL A 176 4.52 11.79 -12.82
N ARG A 177 5.79 11.94 -12.45
CA ARG A 177 6.93 11.42 -13.20
C ARG A 177 7.41 10.05 -12.73
N GLU A 178 7.38 9.82 -11.42
CA GLU A 178 7.89 8.61 -10.79
C GLU A 178 6.91 8.10 -9.74
N VAL A 179 6.74 6.78 -9.70
CA VAL A 179 5.96 6.09 -8.67
C VAL A 179 6.85 5.06 -7.99
N TYR A 180 6.93 5.12 -6.67
CA TYR A 180 7.65 4.14 -5.86
C TYR A 180 6.68 3.33 -5.03
N PHE A 181 6.82 2.00 -5.03
CA PHE A 181 5.95 1.10 -4.28
C PHE A 181 6.73 0.15 -3.37
N LEU A 182 6.08 -0.33 -2.29
CA LEU A 182 6.65 -1.34 -1.38
C LEU A 182 6.23 -2.75 -1.78
N GLU A 183 4.92 -3.00 -1.89
CA GLU A 183 4.39 -4.32 -2.14
C GLU A 183 3.93 -4.46 -3.59
N PRO A 184 4.33 -5.53 -4.30
CA PRO A 184 3.85 -5.77 -5.66
C PRO A 184 2.36 -6.12 -5.67
N TYR A 185 1.66 -5.74 -6.76
CA TYR A 185 0.27 -6.10 -7.00
C TYR A 185 0.12 -6.77 -8.37
N ARG A 186 0.30 -8.09 -8.40
CA ARG A 186 0.32 -8.91 -9.63
C ARG A 186 -0.96 -8.87 -10.47
N LYS A 187 -2.07 -8.39 -9.91
CA LYS A 187 -3.35 -8.26 -10.63
C LYS A 187 -3.50 -6.92 -11.34
N SER A 188 -2.56 -6.00 -11.16
CA SER A 188 -2.59 -4.73 -11.86
C SER A 188 -2.43 -4.94 -13.36
N LEU A 189 -3.23 -4.21 -14.11
CA LEU A 189 -3.12 -4.11 -15.55
C LEU A 189 -2.54 -2.74 -15.96
N ALA A 190 -1.91 -2.01 -15.02
CA ALA A 190 -1.44 -0.64 -15.23
C ALA A 190 -0.53 -0.52 -16.46
N THR A 191 0.56 -1.28 -16.49
CA THR A 191 1.51 -1.30 -17.61
C THR A 191 0.91 -1.85 -18.89
N LYS A 192 0.04 -2.87 -18.81
CA LYS A 192 -0.61 -3.44 -19.98
C LYS A 192 -1.58 -2.49 -20.68
N LEU A 193 -2.35 -1.71 -19.90
CA LEU A 193 -3.38 -0.81 -20.44
C LEU A 193 -2.83 0.57 -20.82
N HIS A 194 -1.66 0.93 -20.32
CA HIS A 194 -1.01 2.23 -20.50
C HIS A 194 0.47 2.07 -20.87
N GLU A 195 0.79 1.10 -21.75
CA GLU A 195 2.16 0.81 -22.19
C GLU A 195 2.80 1.98 -22.92
N ASP A 196 1.99 2.85 -23.50
CA ASP A 196 2.37 4.11 -24.15
C ASP A 196 2.85 5.17 -23.15
N ALA A 197 2.41 5.11 -21.89
CA ALA A 197 2.60 6.17 -20.89
C ALA A 197 3.27 5.70 -19.59
N ILE A 198 3.32 4.40 -19.30
CA ILE A 198 3.87 3.82 -18.07
C ILE A 198 4.91 2.76 -18.39
N THR A 199 5.99 2.74 -17.61
CA THR A 199 7.06 1.74 -17.72
C THR A 199 7.55 1.29 -16.35
N GLU A 200 8.05 0.06 -16.27
CA GLU A 200 8.83 -0.45 -15.13
C GLU A 200 10.35 -0.41 -15.41
N ASN A 201 10.73 0.07 -16.60
CA ASN A 201 12.14 0.25 -16.98
C ASN A 201 12.62 1.64 -16.51
N GLU A 202 13.57 1.67 -15.59
CA GLU A 202 14.13 2.91 -15.02
C GLU A 202 14.83 3.80 -16.06
N ASN A 203 15.27 3.23 -17.19
CA ASN A 203 15.98 3.94 -18.24
C ASN A 203 15.04 4.66 -19.23
N GLU A 204 13.75 4.34 -19.24
CA GLU A 204 12.75 5.02 -20.08
C GLU A 204 12.26 6.29 -19.38
N THR A 205 12.81 7.44 -19.73
CA THR A 205 12.55 8.73 -19.06
C THR A 205 11.41 9.54 -19.66
N ASP A 206 10.86 9.10 -20.77
CA ASP A 206 9.74 9.69 -21.51
C ASP A 206 8.37 9.18 -21.03
N LYS A 207 8.35 8.19 -20.13
CA LYS A 207 7.15 7.61 -19.51
C LYS A 207 7.15 7.77 -17.99
N VAL A 208 6.00 7.57 -17.39
CA VAL A 208 5.87 7.45 -15.92
C VAL A 208 6.55 6.16 -15.48
N ARG A 209 7.57 6.26 -14.68
CA ARG A 209 8.32 5.10 -14.16
C ARG A 209 7.70 4.59 -12.88
N VAL A 210 7.37 3.30 -12.85
CA VAL A 210 6.83 2.63 -11.66
C VAL A 210 7.88 1.66 -11.14
N MET A 211 8.52 2.00 -10.03
CA MET A 211 9.71 1.33 -9.52
C MET A 211 9.52 0.82 -8.10
N PRO A 212 10.12 -0.32 -7.74
CA PRO A 212 10.19 -0.73 -6.34
C PRO A 212 10.96 0.32 -5.54
N PHE A 213 10.52 0.55 -4.29
CA PHE A 213 11.21 1.48 -3.41
C PHE A 213 12.57 0.93 -2.99
N ASP A 214 13.61 1.72 -3.20
CA ASP A 214 14.97 1.46 -2.73
C ASP A 214 15.30 2.41 -1.57
N GLY A 215 15.58 1.86 -0.40
CA GLY A 215 15.88 2.62 0.81
C GLY A 215 15.54 1.84 2.08
N VAL A 216 15.65 2.51 3.22
CA VAL A 216 15.30 1.92 4.51
C VAL A 216 13.81 1.60 4.58
N ALA A 217 13.50 0.31 4.82
CA ALA A 217 12.11 -0.14 4.95
C ALA A 217 11.35 0.71 5.99
N PRO A 218 10.16 1.22 5.68
CA PRO A 218 9.40 2.11 6.57
C PRO A 218 9.15 1.52 7.97
N SER A 219 8.99 0.21 8.09
CA SER A 219 8.84 -0.48 9.37
C SER A 219 10.09 -0.39 10.27
N ARG A 220 11.24 -0.08 9.67
CA ARG A 220 12.52 0.10 10.37
C ARG A 220 12.92 1.56 10.53
N PHE A 221 12.19 2.49 9.93
CA PHE A 221 12.53 3.91 9.82
C PHE A 221 12.84 4.55 11.17
N LEU A 222 11.93 4.45 12.13
CA LEU A 222 12.13 5.05 13.45
C LEU A 222 13.35 4.46 14.17
N ARG A 223 13.54 3.16 14.09
CA ARG A 223 14.69 2.49 14.73
C ARG A 223 16.00 2.90 14.07
N PHE A 224 16.01 3.03 12.75
CA PHE A 224 17.21 3.29 11.95
C PHE A 224 17.71 4.72 12.12
N PHE A 225 16.81 5.69 12.14
CA PHE A 225 17.14 7.11 12.19
C PHE A 225 17.04 7.73 13.58
N SER A 226 16.71 6.95 14.60
CA SER A 226 16.72 7.41 15.98
C SER A 226 18.14 7.75 16.44
N ALA A 227 18.25 8.80 17.22
CA ALA A 227 19.49 9.08 17.94
C ALA A 227 19.77 7.97 18.96
N HIS A 228 21.04 7.68 19.17
CA HIS A 228 21.43 6.73 20.22
C HIS A 228 21.02 7.25 21.61
N PRO A 229 20.64 6.38 22.56
CA PRO A 229 20.23 6.80 23.90
C PRO A 229 21.25 7.69 24.65
N LYS A 230 22.56 7.49 24.41
CA LYS A 230 23.65 8.31 24.96
C LYS A 230 23.87 9.64 24.21
N GLY A 231 22.97 9.99 23.28
CA GLY A 231 23.10 11.21 22.47
C GLY A 231 24.13 11.11 21.36
N ARG A 232 24.41 12.23 20.71
CA ARG A 232 25.33 12.37 19.57
C ARG A 232 26.57 13.17 19.91
N LYS A 233 26.64 13.78 21.09
CA LYS A 233 27.76 14.60 21.55
C LYS A 233 28.27 14.17 22.94
N ASN A 234 29.55 14.39 23.21
CA ASN A 234 30.16 14.24 24.52
C ASN A 234 29.89 15.46 25.44
N ALA A 235 30.42 15.47 26.63
CA ALA A 235 30.26 16.56 27.61
C ALA A 235 30.78 17.91 27.08
N GLU A 236 31.82 17.88 26.26
CA GLU A 236 32.49 19.03 25.65
C GLU A 236 31.76 19.54 24.39
N GLY A 237 30.68 18.88 23.97
CA GLY A 237 29.89 19.25 22.78
C GLY A 237 30.41 18.68 21.47
N ASN A 238 31.46 17.89 21.45
CA ASN A 238 32.03 17.25 20.28
C ASN A 238 31.26 15.99 19.91
N MET A 239 31.24 15.62 18.60
CA MET A 239 30.63 14.40 18.14
C MET A 239 31.23 13.16 18.80
N HIS A 240 30.36 12.29 19.33
CA HIS A 240 30.80 10.99 19.86
C HIS A 240 31.34 10.12 18.72
N THR A 241 32.61 9.73 18.81
CA THR A 241 33.18 8.65 18.01
C THR A 241 32.66 7.32 18.55
N ARG A 242 32.09 6.49 17.70
CA ARG A 242 31.50 5.21 18.09
C ARG A 242 32.23 4.05 17.45
N GLU A 243 32.33 2.98 18.18
CA GLU A 243 32.68 1.69 17.61
C GLU A 243 31.61 1.19 16.68
N ALA A 244 32.03 0.46 15.64
CA ALA A 244 31.15 -0.09 14.63
C ALA A 244 30.32 -1.24 15.23
N HIS A 245 29.00 -1.02 15.40
CA HIS A 245 28.07 -2.06 15.80
C HIS A 245 26.91 -2.16 14.82
N PRO A 246 26.48 -3.37 14.40
CA PRO A 246 25.31 -3.55 13.55
C PRO A 246 24.05 -3.00 14.21
N VAL A 247 23.28 -2.15 13.52
CA VAL A 247 22.02 -1.59 14.04
C VAL A 247 20.93 -2.66 14.21
N ALA A 248 21.07 -3.80 13.52
CA ALA A 248 20.12 -4.92 13.58
C ALA A 248 20.65 -6.13 14.39
N PHE A 249 21.45 -5.88 15.39
CA PHE A 249 22.26 -6.84 16.15
C PHE A 249 21.48 -8.10 16.61
N VAL A 250 20.33 -7.94 17.25
CA VAL A 250 19.58 -9.05 17.87
C VAL A 250 19.09 -10.09 16.85
N THR A 251 18.80 -9.67 15.61
CA THR A 251 18.26 -10.59 14.60
C THR A 251 19.37 -11.44 13.96
N ILE A 252 20.56 -10.88 13.78
CA ILE A 252 21.68 -11.59 13.14
C ILE A 252 22.25 -12.65 14.09
N GLU A 253 22.37 -12.38 15.38
CA GLU A 253 22.83 -13.35 16.37
C GLU A 253 21.84 -14.49 16.63
N ALA A 254 20.54 -14.22 16.48
CA ALA A 254 19.51 -15.23 16.67
C ALA A 254 19.45 -16.24 15.51
N ILE A 255 19.86 -15.88 14.30
CA ILE A 255 19.76 -16.74 13.11
C ILE A 255 20.58 -18.04 13.29
N PRO A 256 21.88 -18.04 13.62
CA PRO A 256 22.65 -19.25 13.82
C PRO A 256 22.10 -20.14 14.94
N THR A 257 21.57 -19.51 16.01
CA THR A 257 20.95 -20.25 17.13
C THR A 257 19.66 -20.93 16.69
N LEU A 258 18.81 -20.23 15.93
CA LEU A 258 17.56 -20.78 15.38
C LEU A 258 17.83 -21.89 14.36
N GLU A 259 18.81 -21.72 13.48
CA GLU A 259 19.25 -22.75 12.54
C GLU A 259 19.73 -24.00 13.25
N SER A 260 20.57 -23.84 14.29
CA SER A 260 21.04 -24.97 15.11
C SER A 260 19.91 -25.71 15.81
N LEU A 261 18.93 -24.98 16.37
CA LEU A 261 17.74 -25.56 17.01
C LEU A 261 16.86 -26.32 15.99
N ILE A 262 16.69 -25.79 14.80
CA ILE A 262 15.93 -26.46 13.72
C ILE A 262 16.65 -27.75 13.29
N VAL A 263 17.95 -27.70 13.05
CA VAL A 263 18.74 -28.87 12.67
C VAL A 263 18.67 -29.96 13.76
N GLN A 264 18.83 -29.59 15.04
CA GLN A 264 18.68 -30.53 16.16
C GLN A 264 17.26 -31.12 16.23
N GLY A 265 16.23 -30.30 16.01
CA GLY A 265 14.84 -30.75 16.00
C GLY A 265 14.51 -31.70 14.84
N LEU A 266 15.10 -31.50 13.66
CA LEU A 266 14.97 -32.40 12.53
C LEU A 266 15.71 -33.73 12.76
N SER A 267 16.95 -33.66 13.24
CA SER A 267 17.76 -34.86 13.56
C SER A 267 17.10 -35.71 14.64
N SER A 268 16.45 -35.12 15.64
CA SER A 268 15.70 -35.86 16.68
C SER A 268 14.44 -36.55 16.17
N ARG A 269 13.93 -36.15 15.01
CA ARG A 269 12.75 -36.73 14.34
C ARG A 269 13.11 -37.74 13.23
N GLY A 270 14.43 -38.01 13.02
CA GLY A 270 14.90 -38.94 12.00
C GLY A 270 14.73 -38.47 10.56
N ILE A 271 14.67 -37.16 10.36
CA ILE A 271 14.62 -36.49 9.06
C ILE A 271 15.99 -35.90 8.73
#